data_4e613d15e9231292c445d1cc85382961
#
_entry.id   4e613d15e9231292c445d1cc85382961
#
_cell.length_a   1.000
_cell.length_b   1.000
_cell.length_c   1.000
_cell.angle_alpha   90.00
_cell.angle_beta   90.00
_cell.angle_gamma   90.00
#
_symmetry.space_group_name_H-M   'P 1'
#
loop_
_entity.id
_entity.type
_entity.pdbx_description
1 polymer ?
#
loop_
_entity_poly.entity_id
_entity_poly.type
_entity_poly.pdbx_seq_one_letter_code
_entity_poly.pdbx_strand_id
1 'polypeptide(L)'
;MTRLKLAVNVLTILVLLEGLATAGEPKKIRMAVATFSQSVLPMVVAREKDYFREEDLDVELILMTASVANMALLGGSVDFISSGPSVVGAIARGAPLKFVFICFNRPMHWLYAKPEIKDLSELKGKKIGVSSVGSSTHFLVQEILKRHGLDPTRDVAILGVGTTANRYQALQTGAIDATNLTPPFNFRAQESGFRELVAFVKEDYLVEPAGAIVVRESLLQSDPYLIEKVIRGTLKGLLYIRQNRAGTFPILARLMKIQGDAAAKIYDLVLPGLTADGTISPELQKKVIEFVLRVQGIKEPVAPEKVYDFAPVKKISAELAAKKWQPAP
;
A
#
# COMPACT_ATOMS: atom_id res chain seq x y z
N MET A 1 44.01 -4.44 55.42
CA MET A 1 44.06 -4.36 53.93
C MET A 1 42.95 -5.13 53.26
N THR A 2 42.31 -6.09 53.87
CA THR A 2 41.29 -6.96 53.21
C THR A 2 39.89 -6.32 53.07
N ARG A 3 39.49 -5.42 53.98
CA ARG A 3 38.17 -4.75 53.93
C ARG A 3 38.07 -3.63 52.87
N LEU A 4 39.18 -3.00 52.52
CA LEU A 4 39.21 -1.94 51.52
C LEU A 4 39.11 -2.49 50.10
N LYS A 5 39.65 -3.70 49.82
CA LYS A 5 39.53 -4.38 48.49
C LYS A 5 38.12 -4.89 48.20
N LEU A 6 37.35 -5.24 49.24
CA LEU A 6 35.96 -5.71 49.08
C LEU A 6 35.02 -4.56 48.73
N ALA A 7 35.22 -3.36 49.31
CA ALA A 7 34.40 -2.18 49.01
C ALA A 7 34.61 -1.65 47.60
N VAL A 8 35.84 -1.71 47.06
CA VAL A 8 36.15 -1.28 45.66
C VAL A 8 35.53 -2.22 44.65
N ASN A 9 35.55 -3.54 44.87
CA ASN A 9 34.93 -4.51 43.97
C ASN A 9 33.40 -4.43 43.95
N VAL A 10 32.73 -4.12 45.06
CA VAL A 10 31.27 -3.95 45.10
C VAL A 10 30.86 -2.67 44.38
N LEU A 11 31.64 -1.59 44.49
CA LEU A 11 31.35 -0.33 43.80
C LEU A 11 31.53 -0.44 42.27
N THR A 12 32.53 -1.22 41.83
CA THR A 12 32.79 -1.46 40.40
C THR A 12 31.70 -2.34 39.76
N ILE A 13 31.13 -3.29 40.52
CA ILE A 13 30.00 -4.12 40.01
C ILE A 13 28.70 -3.30 39.99
N LEU A 14 28.46 -2.38 40.90
CA LEU A 14 27.28 -1.49 40.86
C LEU A 14 27.32 -0.52 39.67
N VAL A 15 28.48 0.02 39.31
CA VAL A 15 28.63 0.93 38.16
C VAL A 15 28.48 0.19 36.81
N LEU A 16 28.78 -1.12 36.79
CA LEU A 16 28.57 -1.94 35.57
C LEU A 16 27.11 -2.38 35.36
N LEU A 17 26.26 -2.32 36.37
CA LEU A 17 24.82 -2.65 36.23
C LEU A 17 23.96 -1.45 35.79
N GLU A 18 24.43 -0.21 35.92
CA GLU A 18 23.69 0.98 35.44
C GLU A 18 23.76 1.16 33.91
N GLY A 19 24.55 0.34 33.21
CA GLY A 19 24.69 0.36 31.74
C GLY A 19 23.72 -0.52 30.97
N LEU A 20 22.87 -1.30 31.62
CA LEU A 20 21.75 -1.97 31.00
C LEU A 20 20.61 -0.94 30.84
N ALA A 21 20.73 -0.10 29.80
CA ALA A 21 19.59 0.69 29.37
C ALA A 21 18.43 -0.31 29.12
N THR A 22 17.42 -0.27 29.96
CA THR A 22 16.16 -0.94 29.74
C THR A 22 15.68 -0.44 28.38
N ALA A 23 15.84 -1.25 27.35
CA ALA A 23 15.19 -0.98 26.08
C ALA A 23 13.71 -0.79 26.40
N GLY A 24 13.23 0.45 26.32
CA GLY A 24 11.82 0.77 26.59
C GLY A 24 10.95 -0.08 25.68
N GLU A 25 9.72 -0.35 26.12
CA GLU A 25 8.78 -1.04 25.22
C GLU A 25 8.68 -0.28 23.89
N PRO A 26 8.72 -0.98 22.73
CA PRO A 26 8.60 -0.34 21.43
C PRO A 26 7.32 0.50 21.34
N LYS A 27 7.43 1.70 20.77
CA LYS A 27 6.29 2.60 20.58
C LYS A 27 5.26 1.92 19.66
N LYS A 28 4.05 1.72 20.16
CA LYS A 28 2.95 1.17 19.37
C LYS A 28 2.48 2.16 18.33
N ILE A 29 2.41 1.70 17.09
CA ILE A 29 1.98 2.48 15.92
C ILE A 29 0.81 1.75 15.26
N ARG A 30 -0.30 2.46 15.08
CA ARG A 30 -1.49 1.93 14.40
C ARG A 30 -1.49 2.42 12.96
N MET A 31 -1.39 1.50 12.01
CA MET A 31 -1.45 1.77 10.58
C MET A 31 -2.67 1.09 9.97
N ALA A 32 -3.65 1.86 9.50
CA ALA A 32 -4.79 1.30 8.81
C ALA A 32 -4.44 0.89 7.36
N VAL A 33 -4.91 -0.27 6.94
CA VAL A 33 -4.72 -0.82 5.60
C VAL A 33 -6.06 -1.23 5.00
N ALA A 34 -6.27 -1.00 3.70
CA ALA A 34 -7.54 -1.32 3.05
C ALA A 34 -7.68 -2.82 2.71
N THR A 35 -6.56 -3.53 2.64
CA THR A 35 -6.49 -4.96 2.30
C THR A 35 -5.14 -5.53 2.68
N PHE A 36 -5.12 -6.83 3.01
CA PHE A 36 -3.88 -7.61 3.11
C PHE A 36 -3.56 -8.23 1.75
N SER A 37 -2.98 -7.42 0.86
CA SER A 37 -2.55 -7.80 -0.48
C SER A 37 -1.09 -7.39 -0.71
N GLN A 38 -0.60 -7.57 -1.94
CA GLN A 38 0.74 -7.12 -2.33
C GLN A 38 1.01 -5.63 -2.01
N SER A 39 -0.02 -4.79 -1.98
CA SER A 39 0.15 -3.35 -1.74
C SER A 39 0.76 -3.01 -0.38
N VAL A 40 0.58 -3.89 0.62
CA VAL A 40 1.13 -3.73 1.97
C VAL A 40 2.35 -4.62 2.23
N LEU A 41 2.84 -5.32 1.20
CA LEU A 41 3.96 -6.26 1.33
C LEU A 41 5.22 -5.61 1.95
N PRO A 42 5.65 -4.39 1.57
CA PRO A 42 6.80 -3.75 2.21
C PRO A 42 6.65 -3.56 3.72
N MET A 43 5.46 -3.18 4.20
CA MET A 43 5.17 -3.02 5.63
C MET A 43 5.16 -4.39 6.36
N VAL A 44 4.60 -5.43 5.71
CA VAL A 44 4.57 -6.78 6.27
C VAL A 44 5.99 -7.36 6.37
N VAL A 45 6.80 -7.19 5.32
CA VAL A 45 8.22 -7.58 5.35
C VAL A 45 8.97 -6.81 6.45
N ALA A 46 8.74 -5.50 6.56
CA ALA A 46 9.37 -4.69 7.61
C ALA A 46 9.03 -5.19 9.02
N ARG A 47 7.80 -5.64 9.24
CA ARG A 47 7.37 -6.23 10.51
C ARG A 47 7.98 -7.62 10.74
N GLU A 48 7.93 -8.52 9.74
CA GLU A 48 8.43 -9.90 9.87
C GLU A 48 9.95 -10.01 9.93
N LYS A 49 10.66 -9.00 9.42
CA LYS A 49 12.13 -8.90 9.46
C LYS A 49 12.62 -7.97 10.57
N ASP A 50 11.75 -7.60 11.50
CA ASP A 50 12.04 -6.74 12.66
C ASP A 50 12.57 -5.33 12.31
N TYR A 51 12.45 -4.86 11.05
CA TYR A 51 12.94 -3.53 10.65
C TYR A 51 12.21 -2.39 11.33
N PHE A 52 10.97 -2.59 11.79
CA PHE A 52 10.30 -1.62 12.65
C PHE A 52 10.81 -1.70 14.10
N ARG A 53 11.14 -2.89 14.61
CA ARG A 53 11.71 -3.05 15.94
C ARG A 53 13.12 -2.47 16.08
N GLU A 54 13.92 -2.50 14.99
CA GLU A 54 15.20 -1.80 14.91
C GLU A 54 15.06 -0.27 15.11
N GLU A 55 13.86 0.27 14.91
CA GLU A 55 13.50 1.67 15.09
C GLU A 55 12.70 1.91 16.40
N ASP A 56 12.66 0.94 17.32
CA ASP A 56 11.85 0.94 18.56
C ASP A 56 10.34 1.11 18.27
N LEU A 57 9.84 0.55 17.18
CA LEU A 57 8.43 0.59 16.80
C LEU A 57 7.80 -0.80 16.83
N ASP A 58 6.56 -0.86 17.32
CA ASP A 58 5.64 -2.00 17.17
C ASP A 58 4.47 -1.56 16.27
N VAL A 59 4.53 -1.95 14.98
CA VAL A 59 3.56 -1.50 13.98
C VAL A 59 2.45 -2.52 13.82
N GLU A 60 1.25 -2.13 14.25
CA GLU A 60 0.02 -2.88 14.07
C GLU A 60 -0.66 -2.47 12.75
N LEU A 61 -0.93 -3.45 11.87
CA LEU A 61 -1.68 -3.24 10.62
C LEU A 61 -3.15 -3.58 10.88
N ILE A 62 -4.04 -2.58 10.74
CA ILE A 62 -5.47 -2.70 11.06
C ILE A 62 -6.28 -2.60 9.79
N LEU A 63 -7.11 -3.63 9.50
CA LEU A 63 -7.96 -3.63 8.32
C LEU A 63 -9.12 -2.65 8.48
N MET A 64 -9.20 -1.67 7.59
CA MET A 64 -10.28 -0.67 7.54
C MET A 64 -10.64 -0.36 6.09
N THR A 65 -11.91 -0.02 5.82
CA THR A 65 -12.27 0.55 4.51
C THR A 65 -11.63 1.92 4.32
N ALA A 66 -11.38 2.34 3.08
CA ALA A 66 -10.67 3.59 2.79
C ALA A 66 -11.33 4.82 3.43
N SER A 67 -12.66 4.90 3.45
CA SER A 67 -13.40 6.00 4.07
C SER A 67 -13.23 6.04 5.59
N VAL A 68 -13.31 4.86 6.25
CA VAL A 68 -13.11 4.74 7.71
C VAL A 68 -11.66 5.07 8.06
N ALA A 69 -10.69 4.56 7.29
CA ALA A 69 -9.28 4.84 7.51
C ALA A 69 -8.95 6.34 7.43
N ASN A 70 -9.50 7.05 6.44
CA ASN A 70 -9.32 8.50 6.30
C ASN A 70 -9.88 9.26 7.52
N MET A 71 -11.07 8.90 7.99
CA MET A 71 -11.66 9.50 9.19
C MET A 71 -10.86 9.17 10.45
N ALA A 72 -10.41 7.91 10.60
CA ALA A 72 -9.59 7.47 11.72
C ALA A 72 -8.24 8.19 11.75
N LEU A 73 -7.61 8.43 10.59
CA LEU A 73 -6.38 9.21 10.50
C LEU A 73 -6.60 10.66 10.90
N LEU A 74 -7.61 11.31 10.38
CA LEU A 74 -7.94 12.70 10.72
C LEU A 74 -8.29 12.86 12.20
N GLY A 75 -9.05 11.91 12.76
CA GLY A 75 -9.42 11.88 14.18
C GLY A 75 -8.33 11.40 15.14
N GLY A 76 -7.16 10.96 14.64
CA GLY A 76 -6.05 10.49 15.47
C GLY A 76 -6.24 9.08 16.05
N SER A 77 -7.26 8.34 15.63
CA SER A 77 -7.48 6.95 16.07
C SER A 77 -6.47 5.98 15.45
N VAL A 78 -5.86 6.35 14.32
CA VAL A 78 -4.68 5.71 13.76
C VAL A 78 -3.60 6.75 13.47
N ASP A 79 -2.35 6.31 13.44
CA ASP A 79 -1.19 7.19 13.25
C ASP A 79 -0.87 7.38 11.75
N PHE A 80 -1.03 6.30 10.99
CA PHE A 80 -0.78 6.21 9.55
C PHE A 80 -1.90 5.47 8.85
N ILE A 81 -2.05 5.71 7.55
CA ILE A 81 -2.84 4.82 6.68
C ILE A 81 -2.01 4.40 5.47
N SER A 82 -2.21 3.15 5.03
CA SER A 82 -1.76 2.71 3.73
C SER A 82 -2.93 2.80 2.76
N SER A 83 -2.87 3.77 1.86
CA SER A 83 -3.98 4.10 0.97
C SER A 83 -3.51 4.35 -0.47
N GLY A 84 -4.45 4.69 -1.32
CA GLY A 84 -4.25 5.00 -2.73
C GLY A 84 -4.76 6.40 -3.08
N PRO A 85 -4.97 6.69 -4.38
CA PRO A 85 -5.31 8.02 -4.89
C PRO A 85 -6.60 8.65 -4.34
N SER A 86 -7.50 7.87 -3.71
CA SER A 86 -8.71 8.42 -3.09
C SER A 86 -8.42 9.52 -2.06
N VAL A 87 -7.25 9.46 -1.40
CA VAL A 87 -6.79 10.50 -0.46
C VAL A 87 -6.48 11.81 -1.17
N VAL A 88 -6.04 11.79 -2.43
CA VAL A 88 -5.80 13.01 -3.23
C VAL A 88 -7.07 13.86 -3.31
N GLY A 89 -8.21 13.22 -3.51
CA GLY A 89 -9.51 13.91 -3.51
C GLY A 89 -9.87 14.52 -2.16
N ALA A 90 -9.52 13.87 -1.05
CA ALA A 90 -9.71 14.44 0.28
C ALA A 90 -8.80 15.66 0.50
N ILE A 91 -7.53 15.58 0.10
CA ILE A 91 -6.58 16.70 0.16
C ILE A 91 -7.06 17.87 -0.70
N ALA A 92 -7.55 17.61 -1.91
CA ALA A 92 -8.12 18.64 -2.78
C ALA A 92 -9.32 19.38 -2.14
N ARG A 93 -10.06 18.71 -1.27
CA ARG A 93 -11.17 19.29 -0.48
C ARG A 93 -10.70 19.88 0.86
N GLY A 94 -9.41 20.01 1.08
CA GLY A 94 -8.85 20.68 2.25
C GLY A 94 -8.44 19.76 3.41
N ALA A 95 -8.45 18.43 3.24
CA ALA A 95 -7.95 17.53 4.30
C ALA A 95 -6.42 17.74 4.50
N PRO A 96 -5.95 17.96 5.75
CA PRO A 96 -4.55 18.23 6.07
C PRO A 96 -3.73 16.91 6.10
N LEU A 97 -3.60 16.28 4.96
CA LEU A 97 -2.94 14.98 4.77
C LEU A 97 -1.80 15.09 3.76
N LYS A 98 -0.78 14.24 3.91
CA LYS A 98 0.36 14.13 2.98
C LYS A 98 0.70 12.67 2.70
N PHE A 99 1.05 12.39 1.45
CA PHE A 99 1.72 11.16 1.08
C PHE A 99 3.23 11.32 1.34
N VAL A 100 3.80 10.41 2.13
CA VAL A 100 5.22 10.45 2.49
C VAL A 100 6.02 9.26 1.95
N PHE A 101 5.31 8.23 1.43
CA PHE A 101 5.92 7.03 0.85
C PHE A 101 4.95 6.37 -0.14
N ILE A 102 5.47 5.81 -1.23
CA ILE A 102 4.70 5.06 -2.23
C ILE A 102 5.38 3.69 -2.46
N CYS A 103 4.65 2.60 -2.26
CA CYS A 103 5.18 1.26 -2.51
C CYS A 103 5.14 0.88 -4.00
N PHE A 104 4.04 1.17 -4.68
CA PHE A 104 3.82 0.80 -6.08
C PHE A 104 3.42 2.02 -6.92
N ASN A 105 3.96 2.10 -8.14
CA ASN A 105 3.72 3.21 -9.07
C ASN A 105 2.70 2.88 -10.18
N ARG A 106 2.07 1.70 -10.14
CA ARG A 106 1.10 1.20 -11.14
C ARG A 106 -0.09 0.55 -10.46
N PRO A 107 -1.28 0.56 -11.12
CA PRO A 107 -2.45 -0.16 -10.62
C PRO A 107 -2.24 -1.68 -10.75
N MET A 108 -2.34 -2.37 -9.63
CA MET A 108 -2.14 -3.82 -9.56
C MET A 108 -3.50 -4.54 -9.61
N HIS A 109 -4.27 -4.27 -10.67
CA HIS A 109 -5.60 -4.80 -10.90
C HIS A 109 -5.73 -5.45 -12.29
N TRP A 110 -6.65 -6.41 -12.41
CA TRP A 110 -7.04 -7.11 -13.64
C TRP A 110 -8.56 -7.17 -13.72
N LEU A 111 -9.13 -6.77 -14.85
CA LEU A 111 -10.57 -6.90 -15.10
C LEU A 111 -10.87 -8.30 -15.62
N TYR A 112 -11.64 -9.05 -14.84
CA TYR A 112 -12.13 -10.37 -15.18
C TYR A 112 -13.63 -10.33 -15.44
N ALA A 113 -14.10 -11.15 -16.40
CA ALA A 113 -15.50 -11.30 -16.74
C ALA A 113 -15.86 -12.78 -16.88
N LYS A 114 -17.17 -13.07 -16.96
CA LYS A 114 -17.71 -14.38 -17.30
C LYS A 114 -17.14 -14.87 -18.64
N PRO A 115 -16.98 -16.20 -18.83
CA PRO A 115 -16.33 -16.77 -20.01
C PRO A 115 -16.95 -16.37 -21.36
N GLU A 116 -18.28 -16.13 -21.37
CA GLU A 116 -19.02 -15.70 -22.54
C GLU A 116 -18.73 -14.27 -22.98
N ILE A 117 -18.21 -13.41 -22.11
CA ILE A 117 -17.84 -12.02 -22.40
C ILE A 117 -16.40 -12.03 -22.92
N LYS A 118 -16.22 -11.78 -24.21
CA LYS A 118 -14.93 -11.95 -24.88
C LYS A 118 -14.09 -10.67 -24.93
N ASP A 119 -14.75 -9.52 -24.95
CA ASP A 119 -14.10 -8.21 -25.02
C ASP A 119 -14.89 -7.14 -24.24
N LEU A 120 -14.31 -5.95 -24.14
CA LEU A 120 -14.87 -4.85 -23.35
C LEU A 120 -16.19 -4.32 -23.90
N SER A 121 -16.44 -4.40 -25.22
CA SER A 121 -17.66 -3.92 -25.84
C SER A 121 -18.89 -4.73 -25.41
N GLU A 122 -18.70 -6.01 -25.11
CA GLU A 122 -19.75 -6.93 -24.63
C GLU A 122 -20.16 -6.67 -23.17
N LEU A 123 -19.48 -5.74 -22.48
CA LEU A 123 -19.89 -5.27 -21.16
C LEU A 123 -21.13 -4.38 -21.19
N LYS A 124 -21.59 -3.97 -22.36
CA LYS A 124 -22.84 -3.19 -22.48
C LYS A 124 -24.03 -3.97 -21.92
N GLY A 125 -24.78 -3.32 -21.03
CA GLY A 125 -25.89 -3.92 -20.27
C GLY A 125 -25.50 -4.84 -19.13
N LYS A 126 -24.19 -4.99 -18.82
CA LYS A 126 -23.68 -5.89 -17.78
C LYS A 126 -23.49 -5.21 -16.44
N LYS A 127 -23.40 -6.06 -15.38
CA LYS A 127 -23.12 -5.64 -14.00
C LYS A 127 -21.63 -5.78 -13.70
N ILE A 128 -21.00 -4.69 -13.29
CA ILE A 128 -19.56 -4.67 -12.96
C ILE A 128 -19.39 -4.40 -11.47
N GLY A 129 -18.74 -5.32 -10.75
CA GLY A 129 -18.45 -5.17 -9.34
C GLY A 129 -17.19 -4.34 -9.07
N VAL A 130 -17.29 -3.38 -8.15
CA VAL A 130 -16.16 -2.59 -7.63
C VAL A 130 -16.15 -2.63 -6.10
N SER A 131 -15.10 -2.14 -5.44
CA SER A 131 -15.06 -2.16 -3.96
C SER A 131 -16.15 -1.28 -3.34
N SER A 132 -16.29 -0.07 -3.82
CA SER A 132 -17.38 0.85 -3.51
C SER A 132 -17.50 1.90 -4.61
N VAL A 133 -18.66 2.50 -4.77
CA VAL A 133 -18.84 3.67 -5.63
C VAL A 133 -17.98 4.81 -5.08
N GLY A 134 -17.21 5.49 -5.95
CA GLY A 134 -16.26 6.53 -5.54
C GLY A 134 -14.89 6.04 -5.10
N SER A 135 -14.64 4.74 -5.09
CA SER A 135 -13.31 4.17 -4.82
C SER A 135 -12.39 4.24 -6.04
N SER A 136 -11.08 4.00 -5.84
CA SER A 136 -10.13 3.89 -6.97
C SER A 136 -10.52 2.80 -7.96
N THR A 137 -11.01 1.65 -7.49
CA THR A 137 -11.47 0.57 -8.38
C THR A 137 -12.66 0.99 -9.25
N HIS A 138 -13.55 1.82 -8.72
CA HIS A 138 -14.64 2.42 -9.50
C HIS A 138 -14.10 3.32 -10.61
N PHE A 139 -13.19 4.22 -10.28
CA PHE A 139 -12.62 5.17 -11.24
C PHE A 139 -11.78 4.48 -12.33
N LEU A 140 -11.00 3.46 -11.96
CA LEU A 140 -10.23 2.68 -12.92
C LEU A 140 -11.14 1.97 -13.93
N VAL A 141 -12.23 1.35 -13.45
CA VAL A 141 -13.22 0.71 -14.32
C VAL A 141 -13.88 1.73 -15.23
N GLN A 142 -14.28 2.89 -14.71
CA GLN A 142 -14.87 3.95 -15.53
C GLN A 142 -13.93 4.44 -16.64
N GLU A 143 -12.64 4.59 -16.32
CA GLU A 143 -11.65 5.05 -17.31
C GLU A 143 -11.45 4.01 -18.41
N ILE A 144 -11.36 2.72 -18.07
CA ILE A 144 -11.29 1.62 -19.05
C ILE A 144 -12.51 1.65 -19.98
N LEU A 145 -13.72 1.72 -19.42
CA LEU A 145 -14.96 1.74 -20.18
C LEU A 145 -15.01 2.92 -21.18
N LYS A 146 -14.71 4.13 -20.70
CA LYS A 146 -14.68 5.35 -21.53
C LYS A 146 -13.70 5.23 -22.70
N ARG A 147 -12.51 4.68 -22.45
CA ARG A 147 -11.48 4.48 -23.49
C ARG A 147 -11.90 3.50 -24.56
N HIS A 148 -12.82 2.60 -24.23
CA HIS A 148 -13.36 1.60 -25.16
C HIS A 148 -14.77 1.95 -25.68
N GLY A 149 -15.16 3.24 -25.57
CA GLY A 149 -16.39 3.75 -26.16
C GLY A 149 -17.68 3.44 -25.39
N LEU A 150 -17.56 2.95 -24.14
CA LEU A 150 -18.70 2.73 -23.27
C LEU A 150 -18.91 3.87 -22.29
N ASP A 151 -20.15 4.32 -22.13
CA ASP A 151 -20.51 5.27 -21.09
C ASP A 151 -20.74 4.53 -19.76
N PRO A 152 -19.88 4.74 -18.74
CA PRO A 152 -19.96 3.99 -17.49
C PRO A 152 -21.21 4.31 -16.65
N THR A 153 -21.99 5.32 -17.04
CA THR A 153 -23.22 5.72 -16.32
C THR A 153 -24.50 5.24 -17.03
N ARG A 154 -24.40 4.88 -18.29
CA ARG A 154 -25.57 4.48 -19.12
C ARG A 154 -25.46 3.07 -19.66
N ASP A 155 -24.25 2.65 -20.04
CA ASP A 155 -24.05 1.39 -20.75
C ASP A 155 -23.83 0.20 -19.83
N VAL A 156 -23.52 0.41 -18.53
CA VAL A 156 -23.23 -0.65 -17.55
C VAL A 156 -23.84 -0.33 -16.19
N ALA A 157 -24.05 -1.35 -15.35
CA ALA A 157 -24.39 -1.17 -13.95
C ALA A 157 -23.16 -1.40 -13.07
N ILE A 158 -22.57 -0.33 -12.49
CA ILE A 158 -21.42 -0.45 -11.58
C ILE A 158 -21.92 -0.57 -10.14
N LEU A 159 -21.57 -1.68 -9.47
CA LEU A 159 -22.07 -2.05 -8.15
C LEU A 159 -20.95 -2.08 -7.11
N GLY A 160 -21.17 -1.49 -5.93
CA GLY A 160 -20.29 -1.63 -4.78
C GLY A 160 -20.48 -3.01 -4.14
N VAL A 161 -19.46 -3.87 -4.22
CA VAL A 161 -19.54 -5.27 -3.76
C VAL A 161 -18.59 -5.55 -2.58
N GLY A 162 -17.69 -4.60 -2.27
CA GLY A 162 -16.78 -4.72 -1.13
C GLY A 162 -15.40 -5.27 -1.48
N THR A 163 -14.90 -6.18 -0.62
CA THR A 163 -13.52 -6.72 -0.73
C THR A 163 -13.29 -7.48 -2.04
N THR A 164 -12.02 -7.69 -2.42
CA THR A 164 -11.69 -8.50 -3.62
C THR A 164 -12.26 -9.92 -3.50
N ALA A 165 -12.27 -10.50 -2.30
CA ALA A 165 -12.87 -11.81 -2.05
C ALA A 165 -14.38 -11.81 -2.35
N ASN A 166 -15.11 -10.80 -1.85
CA ASN A 166 -16.55 -10.67 -2.08
C ASN A 166 -16.86 -10.48 -3.58
N ARG A 167 -16.06 -9.67 -4.26
CA ARG A 167 -16.20 -9.45 -5.71
C ARG A 167 -15.95 -10.73 -6.51
N TYR A 168 -14.91 -11.49 -6.15
CA TYR A 168 -14.65 -12.79 -6.78
C TYR A 168 -15.80 -13.76 -6.54
N GLN A 169 -16.32 -13.85 -5.33
CA GLN A 169 -17.49 -14.68 -5.02
C GLN A 169 -18.73 -14.24 -5.79
N ALA A 170 -19.00 -12.94 -5.90
CA ALA A 170 -20.11 -12.41 -6.67
C ALA A 170 -20.00 -12.74 -8.17
N LEU A 171 -18.77 -12.74 -8.72
CA LEU A 171 -18.51 -13.19 -10.09
C LEU A 171 -18.79 -14.69 -10.24
N GLN A 172 -18.32 -15.52 -9.31
CA GLN A 172 -18.55 -16.99 -9.32
C GLN A 172 -20.02 -17.35 -9.24
N THR A 173 -20.80 -16.65 -8.44
CA THR A 173 -22.26 -16.90 -8.29
C THR A 173 -23.10 -16.28 -9.42
N GLY A 174 -22.48 -15.50 -10.32
CA GLY A 174 -23.17 -14.80 -11.39
C GLY A 174 -23.97 -13.56 -10.95
N ALA A 175 -23.82 -13.12 -9.68
CA ALA A 175 -24.44 -11.88 -9.20
C ALA A 175 -23.93 -10.63 -9.93
N ILE A 176 -22.70 -10.69 -10.43
CA ILE A 176 -22.08 -9.72 -11.32
C ILE A 176 -21.49 -10.43 -12.55
N ASP A 177 -21.27 -9.68 -13.63
CA ASP A 177 -20.78 -10.22 -14.91
C ASP A 177 -19.28 -9.99 -15.09
N ALA A 178 -18.74 -8.93 -14.48
CA ALA A 178 -17.32 -8.60 -14.49
C ALA A 178 -16.90 -7.91 -13.19
N THR A 179 -15.61 -7.96 -12.89
CA THR A 179 -15.02 -7.24 -11.75
C THR A 179 -13.52 -7.11 -11.88
N ASN A 180 -12.95 -6.08 -11.24
CA ASN A 180 -11.51 -5.99 -11.10
C ASN A 180 -11.02 -6.79 -9.90
N LEU A 181 -9.99 -7.59 -10.10
CA LEU A 181 -9.37 -8.46 -9.09
C LEU A 181 -7.89 -8.11 -8.91
N THR A 182 -7.37 -8.45 -7.74
CA THR A 182 -5.95 -8.38 -7.40
C THR A 182 -5.44 -9.77 -7.04
N PRO A 183 -4.14 -10.04 -7.04
CA PRO A 183 -3.62 -11.29 -6.50
C PRO A 183 -4.10 -11.57 -5.06
N PRO A 184 -4.42 -12.82 -4.71
CA PRO A 184 -4.34 -14.03 -5.56
C PRO A 184 -5.62 -14.30 -6.37
N PHE A 185 -6.67 -13.47 -6.28
CA PHE A 185 -7.99 -13.74 -6.86
C PHE A 185 -8.02 -13.66 -8.38
N ASN A 186 -7.15 -12.87 -9.01
CA ASN A 186 -6.98 -12.88 -10.47
C ASN A 186 -6.52 -14.24 -10.97
N PHE A 187 -5.58 -14.91 -10.29
CA PHE A 187 -5.16 -16.28 -10.65
C PHE A 187 -6.29 -17.28 -10.45
N ARG A 188 -7.00 -17.20 -9.30
CA ARG A 188 -8.16 -18.07 -9.05
C ARG A 188 -9.26 -17.88 -10.09
N ALA A 189 -9.49 -16.65 -10.54
CA ALA A 189 -10.45 -16.39 -11.62
C ALA A 189 -10.00 -17.05 -12.92
N GLN A 190 -8.72 -16.93 -13.28
CA GLN A 190 -8.15 -17.59 -14.46
C GLN A 190 -8.30 -19.13 -14.37
N GLU A 191 -7.94 -19.72 -13.22
CA GLU A 191 -8.08 -21.17 -12.97
C GLU A 191 -9.53 -21.64 -13.04
N SER A 192 -10.48 -20.78 -12.63
CA SER A 192 -11.92 -21.05 -12.71
C SER A 192 -12.54 -20.78 -14.09
N GLY A 193 -11.73 -20.45 -15.10
CA GLY A 193 -12.17 -20.25 -16.47
C GLY A 193 -12.77 -18.87 -16.78
N PHE A 194 -12.73 -17.91 -15.82
CA PHE A 194 -13.10 -16.53 -16.07
C PHE A 194 -12.10 -15.87 -17.03
N ARG A 195 -12.59 -14.96 -17.85
CA ARG A 195 -11.78 -14.30 -18.87
C ARG A 195 -11.15 -13.01 -18.36
N GLU A 196 -9.84 -12.88 -18.50
CA GLU A 196 -9.16 -11.61 -18.36
C GLU A 196 -9.47 -10.72 -19.56
N LEU A 197 -10.12 -9.58 -19.32
CA LEU A 197 -10.39 -8.58 -20.35
C LEU A 197 -9.28 -7.54 -20.45
N VAL A 198 -8.76 -7.08 -19.29
CA VAL A 198 -7.70 -6.05 -19.22
C VAL A 198 -6.80 -6.30 -18.02
N ALA A 199 -5.50 -6.20 -18.24
CA ALA A 199 -4.49 -6.07 -17.20
C ALA A 199 -4.18 -4.58 -16.99
N PHE A 200 -4.74 -3.95 -15.95
CA PHE A 200 -4.59 -2.50 -15.72
C PHE A 200 -3.13 -2.08 -15.56
N VAL A 201 -2.29 -2.97 -15.07
CA VAL A 201 -0.85 -2.74 -14.93
C VAL A 201 -0.13 -2.47 -16.25
N LYS A 202 -0.74 -2.88 -17.38
CA LYS A 202 -0.21 -2.67 -18.74
C LYS A 202 -0.74 -1.40 -19.41
N GLU A 203 -1.71 -0.73 -18.79
CA GLU A 203 -2.35 0.45 -19.34
C GLU A 203 -1.64 1.72 -18.88
N ASP A 204 -0.86 2.33 -19.73
CA ASP A 204 -0.01 3.50 -19.40
C ASP A 204 -0.81 4.75 -18.99
N TYR A 205 -2.09 4.83 -19.36
CA TYR A 205 -2.99 5.91 -18.99
C TYR A 205 -3.63 5.73 -17.62
N LEU A 206 -3.55 4.54 -17.03
CA LEU A 206 -4.02 4.29 -15.67
C LEU A 206 -2.91 4.60 -14.67
N VAL A 207 -3.20 5.51 -13.78
CA VAL A 207 -2.27 5.97 -12.75
C VAL A 207 -2.85 5.75 -11.36
N GLU A 208 -2.37 4.73 -10.68
CA GLU A 208 -2.77 4.41 -9.31
C GLU A 208 -1.56 3.97 -8.51
N PRO A 209 -0.89 4.89 -7.82
CA PRO A 209 0.06 4.52 -6.78
C PRO A 209 -0.66 3.72 -5.71
N ALA A 210 -0.10 2.59 -5.30
CA ALA A 210 -0.70 1.72 -4.29
C ALA A 210 0.25 1.48 -3.11
N GLY A 211 -0.32 1.17 -1.94
CA GLY A 211 0.46 0.94 -0.73
C GLY A 211 1.18 2.18 -0.22
N ALA A 212 0.63 3.36 -0.47
CA ALA A 212 1.22 4.61 -0.02
C ALA A 212 1.07 4.79 1.49
N ILE A 213 2.06 5.37 2.14
CA ILE A 213 1.94 5.85 3.52
C ILE A 213 1.48 7.29 3.51
N VAL A 214 0.37 7.53 4.19
CA VAL A 214 -0.24 8.86 4.35
C VAL A 214 -0.27 9.23 5.82
N VAL A 215 0.00 10.49 6.10
CA VAL A 215 0.05 11.06 7.44
C VAL A 215 -0.73 12.36 7.52
N ARG A 216 -1.06 12.79 8.74
CA ARG A 216 -1.54 14.16 8.99
C ARG A 216 -0.38 15.16 8.86
N GLU A 217 -0.64 16.34 8.30
CA GLU A 217 0.35 17.43 8.26
C GLU A 217 0.82 17.83 9.67
N SER A 218 -0.06 17.79 10.67
CA SER A 218 0.29 18.04 12.06
C SER A 218 1.35 17.08 12.60
N LEU A 219 1.33 15.80 12.19
CA LEU A 219 2.33 14.82 12.61
C LEU A 219 3.69 15.08 11.96
N LEU A 220 3.72 15.55 10.70
CA LEU A 220 4.96 15.98 10.04
C LEU A 220 5.67 17.12 10.79
N GLN A 221 4.88 17.99 11.44
CA GLN A 221 5.41 19.12 12.22
C GLN A 221 5.78 18.74 13.65
N SER A 222 4.95 17.92 14.32
CA SER A 222 5.10 17.63 15.74
C SER A 222 6.07 16.48 16.03
N ASP A 223 6.16 15.47 15.15
CA ASP A 223 7.05 14.31 15.34
C ASP A 223 7.60 13.80 13.97
N PRO A 224 8.42 14.61 13.28
CA PRO A 224 9.02 14.19 12.01
C PRO A 224 9.93 12.97 12.17
N TYR A 225 10.51 12.77 13.37
CA TYR A 225 11.38 11.64 13.65
C TYR A 225 10.60 10.32 13.65
N LEU A 226 9.38 10.28 14.18
CA LEU A 226 8.51 9.12 14.09
C LEU A 226 8.23 8.74 12.64
N ILE A 227 7.97 9.74 11.77
CA ILE A 227 7.73 9.51 10.36
C ILE A 227 8.97 8.92 9.68
N GLU A 228 10.17 9.44 9.98
CA GLU A 228 11.43 8.89 9.48
C GLU A 228 11.65 7.44 9.91
N LYS A 229 11.36 7.08 11.16
CA LYS A 229 11.42 5.71 11.68
C LYS A 229 10.50 4.76 10.90
N VAL A 230 9.23 5.14 10.71
CA VAL A 230 8.26 4.32 9.95
C VAL A 230 8.68 4.18 8.49
N ILE A 231 9.15 5.26 7.88
CA ILE A 231 9.67 5.24 6.50
C ILE A 231 10.90 4.33 6.40
N ARG A 232 11.85 4.41 7.35
CA ARG A 232 13.08 3.61 7.32
C ARG A 232 12.76 2.11 7.39
N GLY A 233 11.90 1.71 8.32
CA GLY A 233 11.45 0.32 8.40
C GLY A 233 10.78 -0.14 7.12
N THR A 234 9.84 0.66 6.57
CA THR A 234 9.14 0.33 5.32
C THR A 234 10.07 0.28 4.11
N LEU A 235 11.02 1.22 4.01
CA LEU A 235 12.01 1.25 2.91
C LEU A 235 12.94 0.02 2.97
N LYS A 236 13.39 -0.38 4.16
CA LYS A 236 14.15 -1.63 4.34
C LYS A 236 13.32 -2.83 3.85
N GLY A 237 12.01 -2.88 4.19
CA GLY A 237 11.12 -3.93 3.69
C GLY A 237 10.96 -3.91 2.17
N LEU A 238 10.87 -2.75 1.54
CA LEU A 238 10.82 -2.59 0.09
C LEU A 238 12.12 -3.06 -0.58
N LEU A 239 13.27 -2.66 -0.05
CA LEU A 239 14.59 -3.07 -0.55
C LEU A 239 14.82 -4.58 -0.37
N TYR A 240 14.37 -5.17 0.74
CA TYR A 240 14.39 -6.61 0.95
C TYR A 240 13.65 -7.35 -0.17
N ILE A 241 12.41 -6.93 -0.50
CA ILE A 241 11.62 -7.54 -1.57
C ILE A 241 12.38 -7.50 -2.90
N ARG A 242 13.00 -6.37 -3.23
CA ARG A 242 13.74 -6.20 -4.48
C ARG A 242 14.99 -7.06 -4.58
N GLN A 243 15.66 -7.33 -3.46
CA GLN A 243 16.98 -7.97 -3.42
C GLN A 243 16.93 -9.44 -2.96
N ASN A 244 15.84 -9.86 -2.29
CA ASN A 244 15.71 -11.20 -1.76
C ASN A 244 14.42 -11.88 -2.22
N ARG A 245 14.44 -12.37 -3.48
CA ARG A 245 13.32 -13.09 -4.09
C ARG A 245 12.90 -14.31 -3.27
N ALA A 246 13.85 -15.16 -2.92
CA ALA A 246 13.58 -16.41 -2.19
C ALA A 246 13.03 -16.15 -0.78
N GLY A 247 13.60 -15.19 -0.05
CA GLY A 247 13.11 -14.82 1.29
C GLY A 247 11.75 -14.13 1.28
N THR A 248 11.35 -13.52 0.15
CA THR A 248 10.03 -12.88 0.01
C THR A 248 8.89 -13.88 -0.17
N PHE A 249 9.13 -15.04 -0.79
CA PHE A 249 8.08 -16.03 -1.09
C PHE A 249 7.32 -16.51 0.15
N PRO A 250 7.96 -16.96 1.24
CA PRO A 250 7.24 -17.43 2.41
C PRO A 250 6.41 -16.31 3.06
N ILE A 251 6.88 -15.06 3.03
CA ILE A 251 6.13 -13.90 3.54
C ILE A 251 4.90 -13.65 2.68
N LEU A 252 5.06 -13.65 1.37
CA LEU A 252 3.98 -13.45 0.40
C LEU A 252 2.94 -14.58 0.48
N ALA A 253 3.40 -15.84 0.64
CA ALA A 253 2.53 -17.00 0.79
C ALA A 253 1.65 -16.89 2.05
N ARG A 254 2.23 -16.50 3.19
CA ARG A 254 1.46 -16.26 4.44
C ARG A 254 0.50 -15.09 4.31
N LEU A 255 0.97 -13.96 3.78
CA LEU A 255 0.16 -12.74 3.61
C LEU A 255 -1.09 -13.01 2.78
N MET A 256 -0.97 -13.77 1.69
CA MET A 256 -2.06 -14.01 0.74
C MET A 256 -2.76 -15.36 0.93
N LYS A 257 -2.31 -16.18 1.88
CA LYS A 257 -2.84 -17.54 2.13
C LYS A 257 -2.83 -18.39 0.85
N ILE A 258 -1.66 -18.45 0.18
CA ILE A 258 -1.44 -19.18 -1.06
C ILE A 258 -0.40 -20.29 -0.86
N GLN A 259 -0.38 -21.28 -1.76
CA GLN A 259 0.51 -22.43 -1.71
C GLN A 259 1.21 -22.64 -3.06
N GLY A 260 2.20 -23.52 -3.08
CA GLY A 260 2.92 -23.92 -4.30
C GLY A 260 3.70 -22.76 -4.93
N ASP A 261 3.70 -22.71 -6.25
CA ASP A 261 4.41 -21.73 -7.07
C ASP A 261 3.71 -20.36 -7.19
N ALA A 262 2.52 -20.22 -6.61
CA ALA A 262 1.72 -18.99 -6.71
C ALA A 262 2.46 -17.77 -6.15
N ALA A 263 3.25 -17.94 -5.08
CA ALA A 263 4.05 -16.85 -4.51
C ALA A 263 5.11 -16.33 -5.51
N ALA A 264 5.75 -17.23 -6.25
CA ALA A 264 6.72 -16.87 -7.28
C ALA A 264 6.07 -16.10 -8.43
N LYS A 265 4.93 -16.61 -8.93
CA LYS A 265 4.15 -15.96 -10.00
C LYS A 265 3.69 -14.55 -9.59
N ILE A 266 3.17 -14.41 -8.35
CA ILE A 266 2.74 -13.11 -7.83
C ILE A 266 3.94 -12.16 -7.69
N TYR A 267 5.06 -12.65 -7.15
CA TYR A 267 6.28 -11.84 -7.02
C TYR A 267 6.72 -11.28 -8.38
N ASP A 268 6.85 -12.14 -9.39
CA ASP A 268 7.29 -11.74 -10.72
C ASP A 268 6.30 -10.76 -11.40
N LEU A 269 5.00 -10.90 -11.09
CA LEU A 269 3.95 -10.01 -11.57
C LEU A 269 4.00 -8.62 -10.92
N VAL A 270 4.30 -8.54 -9.62
CA VAL A 270 4.21 -7.28 -8.86
C VAL A 270 5.53 -6.51 -8.80
N LEU A 271 6.67 -7.19 -8.94
CA LEU A 271 7.99 -6.58 -8.83
C LEU A 271 8.22 -5.38 -9.77
N PRO A 272 7.78 -5.41 -11.05
CA PRO A 272 7.94 -4.26 -11.96
C PRO A 272 7.19 -3.00 -11.54
N GLY A 273 6.13 -3.15 -10.74
CA GLY A 273 5.37 -2.02 -10.20
C GLY A 273 5.90 -1.46 -8.89
N LEU A 274 6.83 -2.18 -8.23
CA LEU A 274 7.40 -1.74 -6.96
C LEU A 274 8.36 -0.56 -7.19
N THR A 275 8.18 0.53 -6.46
CA THR A 275 9.05 1.71 -6.56
C THR A 275 10.50 1.35 -6.20
N ALA A 276 11.45 2.15 -6.66
CA ALA A 276 12.87 1.91 -6.36
C ALA A 276 13.23 2.35 -4.93
N ASP A 277 12.64 3.44 -4.47
CA ASP A 277 13.05 4.17 -3.27
C ASP A 277 11.88 4.70 -2.42
N GLY A 278 10.64 4.30 -2.72
CA GLY A 278 9.46 4.81 -2.01
C GLY A 278 8.93 6.13 -2.56
N THR A 279 9.41 6.60 -3.71
CA THR A 279 8.94 7.84 -4.37
C THR A 279 8.34 7.56 -5.74
N ILE A 280 7.68 8.56 -6.32
CA ILE A 280 7.27 8.61 -7.72
C ILE A 280 7.76 9.91 -8.36
N SER A 281 7.98 9.87 -9.68
CA SER A 281 8.48 11.04 -10.42
C SER A 281 7.52 12.23 -10.34
N PRO A 282 8.00 13.47 -10.47
CA PRO A 282 7.14 14.66 -10.51
C PRO A 282 6.09 14.62 -11.61
N GLU A 283 6.42 14.00 -12.74
CA GLU A 283 5.46 13.79 -13.83
C GLU A 283 4.33 12.85 -13.41
N LEU A 284 4.65 11.72 -12.77
CA LEU A 284 3.64 10.78 -12.29
C LEU A 284 2.78 11.38 -11.18
N GLN A 285 3.36 12.20 -10.28
CA GLN A 285 2.60 12.95 -9.26
C GLN A 285 1.51 13.83 -9.90
N LYS A 286 1.86 14.60 -10.94
CA LYS A 286 0.90 15.43 -11.68
C LYS A 286 -0.17 14.60 -12.35
N LYS A 287 0.21 13.53 -13.08
CA LYS A 287 -0.75 12.62 -13.73
C LYS A 287 -1.75 12.02 -12.73
N VAL A 288 -1.29 11.60 -11.55
CA VAL A 288 -2.17 11.05 -10.49
C VAL A 288 -3.15 12.11 -10.00
N ILE A 289 -2.68 13.32 -9.72
CA ILE A 289 -3.53 14.42 -9.27
C ILE A 289 -4.57 14.75 -10.35
N GLU A 290 -4.14 14.99 -11.58
CA GLU A 290 -5.03 15.30 -12.72
C GLU A 290 -6.08 14.21 -12.94
N PHE A 291 -5.64 12.93 -12.88
CA PHE A 291 -6.56 11.78 -12.98
C PHE A 291 -7.63 11.83 -11.90
N VAL A 292 -7.23 11.99 -10.62
CA VAL A 292 -8.18 12.00 -9.49
C VAL A 292 -9.12 13.19 -9.55
N LEU A 293 -8.60 14.39 -9.83
CA LEU A 293 -9.41 15.61 -9.95
C LEU A 293 -10.47 15.45 -11.06
N ARG A 294 -10.06 14.96 -12.23
CA ARG A 294 -10.95 14.71 -13.37
C ARG A 294 -12.05 13.73 -13.02
N VAL A 295 -11.71 12.56 -12.45
CA VAL A 295 -12.71 11.51 -12.17
C VAL A 295 -13.65 11.86 -11.01
N GLN A 296 -13.21 12.73 -10.09
CA GLN A 296 -14.03 13.23 -8.99
C GLN A 296 -14.74 14.56 -9.28
N GLY A 297 -14.61 15.11 -10.51
CA GLY A 297 -15.23 16.36 -10.92
C GLY A 297 -14.74 17.58 -10.15
N ILE A 298 -13.50 17.53 -9.61
CA ILE A 298 -12.90 18.65 -8.89
C ILE A 298 -12.20 19.54 -9.91
N LYS A 299 -12.61 20.80 -10.00
CA LYS A 299 -12.11 21.76 -11.00
C LYS A 299 -10.86 22.52 -10.53
N GLU A 300 -10.71 22.70 -9.22
CA GLU A 300 -9.60 23.44 -8.63
C GLU A 300 -8.30 22.66 -8.83
N PRO A 301 -7.25 23.29 -9.40
CA PRO A 301 -5.95 22.64 -9.54
C PRO A 301 -5.30 22.43 -8.17
N VAL A 302 -4.58 21.35 -8.02
CA VAL A 302 -3.84 21.02 -6.79
C VAL A 302 -2.37 20.82 -7.13
N ALA A 303 -1.50 21.59 -6.50
CA ALA A 303 -0.07 21.48 -6.68
C ALA A 303 0.47 20.18 -6.04
N PRO A 304 1.44 19.47 -6.66
CA PRO A 304 2.00 18.25 -6.12
C PRO A 304 2.51 18.38 -4.68
N GLU A 305 3.09 19.50 -4.32
CA GLU A 305 3.61 19.79 -2.97
C GLU A 305 2.51 19.83 -1.90
N LYS A 306 1.27 20.09 -2.30
CA LYS A 306 0.12 19.99 -1.40
C LYS A 306 -0.24 18.54 -1.09
N VAL A 307 0.07 17.60 -1.98
CA VAL A 307 -0.28 16.18 -1.88
C VAL A 307 0.88 15.35 -1.33
N TYR A 308 2.09 15.61 -1.80
CA TYR A 308 3.27 14.78 -1.53
C TYR A 308 4.32 15.54 -0.73
N ASP A 309 4.92 14.86 0.25
CA ASP A 309 6.16 15.27 0.89
C ASP A 309 7.13 14.07 0.93
N PHE A 310 8.02 14.02 -0.05
CA PHE A 310 9.04 12.98 -0.15
C PHE A 310 10.39 13.35 0.47
N ALA A 311 10.49 14.50 1.16
CA ALA A 311 11.73 14.89 1.82
C ALA A 311 12.20 13.84 2.86
N PRO A 312 11.32 13.29 3.73
CA PRO A 312 11.74 12.27 4.68
C PRO A 312 12.26 11.00 4.01
N VAL A 313 11.57 10.47 2.98
CA VAL A 313 12.01 9.24 2.33
C VAL A 313 13.30 9.43 1.53
N LYS A 314 13.51 10.57 0.89
CA LYS A 314 14.76 10.90 0.20
C LYS A 314 15.95 10.96 1.16
N LYS A 315 15.77 11.59 2.34
CA LYS A 315 16.76 11.61 3.41
C LYS A 315 17.13 10.19 3.85
N ILE A 316 16.13 9.35 4.18
CA ILE A 316 16.36 7.98 4.64
C ILE A 316 17.00 7.11 3.53
N SER A 317 16.59 7.27 2.28
CA SER A 317 17.19 6.55 1.15
C SER A 317 18.69 6.89 1.02
N ALA A 318 19.05 8.18 1.14
CA ALA A 318 20.45 8.62 1.12
C ALA A 318 21.25 8.05 2.32
N GLU A 319 20.66 8.03 3.53
CA GLU A 319 21.31 7.46 4.71
C GLU A 319 21.59 5.96 4.55
N LEU A 320 20.62 5.17 4.04
CA LEU A 320 20.79 3.73 3.80
C LEU A 320 21.82 3.47 2.71
N ALA A 321 21.84 4.27 1.64
CA ALA A 321 22.83 4.18 0.58
C ALA A 321 24.25 4.49 1.11
N ALA A 322 24.43 5.55 1.90
CA ALA A 322 25.71 5.92 2.50
C ALA A 322 26.25 4.83 3.44
N LYS A 323 25.36 4.16 4.17
CA LYS A 323 25.69 3.01 5.04
C LYS A 323 25.88 1.71 4.27
N LYS A 324 25.72 1.71 2.94
CA LYS A 324 25.71 0.50 2.09
C LYS A 324 24.83 -0.60 2.67
N TRP A 325 23.68 -0.21 3.21
CA TRP A 325 22.77 -1.13 3.86
C TRP A 325 22.29 -2.20 2.87
N GLN A 326 22.35 -3.45 3.31
CA GLN A 326 21.86 -4.62 2.57
C GLN A 326 20.94 -5.43 3.49
N PRO A 327 19.85 -6.01 2.97
CA PRO A 327 19.02 -6.89 3.76
C PRO A 327 19.81 -8.14 4.19
N ALA A 328 19.59 -8.58 5.41
CA ALA A 328 20.05 -9.90 5.83
C ALA A 328 19.39 -10.99 4.94
N PRO A 329 20.12 -12.10 4.66
CA PRO A 329 19.62 -13.18 3.83
C PRO A 329 18.31 -13.80 4.33
#